data_178c4297386f9a463e489732b0f5bd4e
#
_entry.id   178c4297386f9a463e489732b0f5bd4e
#
_cell.length_a   1.000
_cell.length_b   1.000
_cell.length_c   1.000
_cell.angle_alpha   90.00
_cell.angle_beta   90.00
_cell.angle_gamma   90.00
#
_symmetry.space_group_name_H-M   'P 1'
#
loop_
_entity.id
_entity.type
_entity.pdbx_description
1 polymer ?
#
loop_
_entity_poly.entity_id
_entity_poly.type
_entity_poly.pdbx_seq_one_letter_code
_entity_poly.pdbx_strand_id
1 'polypeptide(L)'
;MRAIIVALIAGSAGLLSVYAALGQGEKQVEAGEAVYNDYCQTCHGANLVNSGQTFDLRKLRKDEHARFENSVTNGKNQMPPWKGVLDSEQLDAIWAYIRANANDR
;
A
#
# COMPACT_ATOMS: atom_id res chain seq x y z
N MET A 1 3.47 -30.82 -41.33
CA MET A 1 4.26 -30.80 -40.10
C MET A 1 4.85 -29.41 -39.71
N ARG A 2 4.37 -28.33 -40.27
CA ARG A 2 4.91 -26.99 -39.94
C ARG A 2 3.98 -26.13 -39.11
N ALA A 3 2.85 -26.61 -38.66
CA ALA A 3 1.81 -25.78 -38.00
C ALA A 3 1.75 -25.93 -36.48
N ILE A 4 2.58 -26.78 -35.87
CA ILE A 4 2.42 -27.14 -34.44
C ILE A 4 3.33 -26.29 -33.51
N ILE A 5 4.29 -25.56 -34.05
CA ILE A 5 5.30 -24.87 -33.24
C ILE A 5 4.87 -23.45 -32.82
N VAL A 6 3.87 -22.86 -33.48
CA VAL A 6 3.47 -21.46 -33.23
C VAL A 6 2.52 -21.30 -32.02
N ALA A 7 1.83 -22.37 -31.62
CA ALA A 7 0.85 -22.28 -30.52
C ALA A 7 1.45 -22.29 -29.11
N LEU A 8 2.71 -22.69 -28.95
CA LEU A 8 3.36 -22.80 -27.63
C LEU A 8 3.99 -21.49 -27.14
N ILE A 9 4.15 -20.50 -28.02
CA ILE A 9 4.82 -19.22 -27.66
C ILE A 9 3.82 -18.20 -27.05
N ALA A 10 2.53 -18.32 -27.34
CA ALA A 10 1.50 -17.42 -26.87
C ALA A 10 1.15 -17.59 -25.37
N GLY A 11 1.40 -18.77 -24.79
CA GLY A 11 1.05 -19.05 -23.40
C GLY A 11 2.03 -18.50 -22.36
N SER A 12 3.31 -18.25 -22.74
CA SER A 12 4.35 -17.82 -21.79
C SER A 12 4.33 -16.33 -21.52
N ALA A 13 3.89 -15.49 -22.47
CA ALA A 13 3.86 -14.04 -22.31
C ALA A 13 2.81 -13.58 -21.28
N GLY A 14 1.66 -14.27 -21.18
CA GLY A 14 0.60 -13.95 -20.23
C GLY A 14 0.99 -14.22 -18.77
N LEU A 15 1.71 -15.33 -18.53
CA LEU A 15 2.17 -15.69 -17.18
C LEU A 15 3.22 -14.73 -16.63
N LEU A 16 4.15 -14.27 -17.47
CA LEU A 16 5.17 -13.29 -17.07
C LEU A 16 4.57 -11.95 -16.65
N SER A 17 3.50 -11.51 -17.31
CA SER A 17 2.80 -10.26 -16.95
C SER A 17 2.13 -10.34 -15.58
N VAL A 18 1.54 -11.49 -15.21
CA VAL A 18 0.92 -11.69 -13.91
C VAL A 18 1.97 -11.67 -12.79
N TYR A 19 3.10 -12.35 -12.97
CA TYR A 19 4.17 -12.35 -11.98
C TYR A 19 4.79 -10.95 -11.80
N ALA A 20 4.96 -10.20 -12.87
CA ALA A 20 5.47 -8.83 -12.78
C ALA A 20 4.52 -7.92 -11.99
N ALA A 21 3.21 -8.04 -12.19
CA ALA A 21 2.21 -7.26 -11.45
C ALA A 21 2.19 -7.60 -9.95
N LEU A 22 2.31 -8.90 -9.60
CA LEU A 22 2.39 -9.34 -8.20
C LEU A 22 3.66 -8.81 -7.53
N GLY A 23 4.83 -8.86 -8.22
CA GLY A 23 6.07 -8.31 -7.72
C GLY A 23 6.03 -6.81 -7.49
N GLN A 24 5.32 -6.04 -8.33
CA GLN A 24 5.12 -4.61 -8.16
C GLN A 24 4.27 -4.31 -6.93
N GLY A 25 3.21 -5.11 -6.67
CA GLY A 25 2.37 -4.96 -5.47
C GLY A 25 3.16 -5.18 -4.19
N GLU A 26 4.00 -6.20 -4.14
CA GLU A 26 4.87 -6.47 -2.99
C GLU A 26 5.88 -5.35 -2.76
N LYS A 27 6.50 -4.83 -3.82
CA LYS A 27 7.44 -3.70 -3.73
C LYS A 27 6.75 -2.44 -3.25
N GLN A 28 5.52 -2.19 -3.66
CA GLN A 28 4.75 -1.05 -3.20
C GLN A 28 4.45 -1.16 -1.70
N VAL A 29 4.09 -2.33 -1.21
CA VAL A 29 3.85 -2.58 0.22
C VAL A 29 5.14 -2.34 1.02
N GLU A 30 6.28 -2.85 0.55
CA GLU A 30 7.58 -2.62 1.19
C GLU A 30 7.96 -1.13 1.22
N ALA A 31 7.73 -0.43 0.13
CA ALA A 31 7.98 1.02 0.06
C ALA A 31 7.06 1.77 1.05
N GLY A 32 5.82 1.36 1.16
CA GLY A 32 4.87 1.93 2.12
C GLY A 32 5.27 1.68 3.56
N GLU A 33 5.75 0.49 3.86
CA GLU A 33 6.29 0.16 5.19
C GLU A 33 7.45 1.09 5.56
N ALA A 34 8.38 1.32 4.64
CA ALA A 34 9.52 2.21 4.87
C ALA A 34 9.08 3.64 5.17
N VAL A 35 8.15 4.19 4.39
CA VAL A 35 7.62 5.54 4.63
C VAL A 35 6.84 5.59 5.96
N TYR A 36 6.03 4.59 6.23
CA TYR A 36 5.30 4.47 7.49
C TYR A 36 6.24 4.48 8.69
N ASN A 37 7.34 3.73 8.63
CA ASN A 37 8.32 3.68 9.70
C ASN A 37 9.00 5.03 9.93
N ASP A 38 9.20 5.82 8.88
CA ASP A 38 9.82 7.13 8.99
C ASP A 38 8.90 8.20 9.60
N TYR A 39 7.59 8.15 9.30
CA TYR A 39 6.70 9.28 9.59
C TYR A 39 5.47 8.94 10.45
N CYS A 40 5.10 7.70 10.57
CA CYS A 40 3.79 7.32 11.14
C CYS A 40 3.88 6.46 12.40
N GLN A 41 4.89 5.61 12.52
CA GLN A 41 4.94 4.59 13.57
C GLN A 41 5.05 5.15 14.98
N THR A 42 5.64 6.33 15.15
CA THR A 42 5.80 6.95 16.47
C THR A 42 4.47 7.09 17.19
N CYS A 43 3.41 7.46 16.45
CA CYS A 43 2.06 7.63 16.99
C CYS A 43 1.17 6.42 16.75
N HIS A 44 1.28 5.79 15.57
CA HIS A 44 0.39 4.71 15.17
C HIS A 44 0.90 3.31 15.53
N GLY A 45 2.13 3.21 16.03
CA GLY A 45 2.71 1.96 16.49
C GLY A 45 3.54 1.22 15.45
N ALA A 46 4.57 0.52 15.92
CA ALA A 46 5.41 -0.31 15.07
C ALA A 46 4.55 -1.42 14.44
N ASN A 47 4.76 -1.69 13.16
CA ASN A 47 4.04 -2.71 12.40
C ASN A 47 2.52 -2.53 12.42
N LEU A 48 2.03 -1.29 12.52
CA LEU A 48 0.60 -0.95 12.62
C LEU A 48 -0.08 -1.50 13.89
N VAL A 49 0.68 -1.96 14.87
CA VAL A 49 0.13 -2.42 16.13
C VAL A 49 -0.19 -1.20 17.00
N ASN A 50 -1.47 -0.89 17.14
CA ASN A 50 -1.92 0.29 17.85
C ASN A 50 -1.57 0.20 19.34
N SER A 51 -0.93 1.28 19.84
CA SER A 51 -0.60 1.42 21.27
C SER A 51 -1.74 2.00 22.12
N GLY A 52 -2.87 2.33 21.49
CA GLY A 52 -4.01 2.97 22.16
C GLY A 52 -4.00 4.50 22.14
N GLN A 53 -2.95 5.12 21.57
CA GLN A 53 -2.83 6.58 21.52
C GLN A 53 -3.64 7.21 20.39
N THR A 54 -3.85 6.48 19.29
CA THR A 54 -4.46 6.98 18.08
C THR A 54 -5.45 5.97 17.51
N PHE A 55 -6.10 6.33 16.40
CA PHE A 55 -6.96 5.43 15.66
C PHE A 55 -6.14 4.24 15.12
N ASP A 56 -6.67 3.03 15.27
CA ASP A 56 -6.06 1.81 14.73
C ASP A 56 -6.21 1.77 13.21
N LEU A 57 -5.10 1.97 12.49
CA LEU A 57 -5.10 2.03 11.03
C LEU A 57 -5.54 0.71 10.36
N ARG A 58 -5.41 -0.43 11.05
CA ARG A 58 -5.87 -1.72 10.53
C ARG A 58 -7.39 -1.85 10.49
N LYS A 59 -8.11 -0.91 11.08
CA LYS A 59 -9.57 -0.82 11.00
C LYS A 59 -10.05 -0.02 9.79
N LEU A 60 -9.16 0.67 9.07
CA LEU A 60 -9.53 1.35 7.83
C LEU A 60 -9.95 0.33 6.77
N ARG A 61 -11.16 0.52 6.23
CA ARG A 61 -11.70 -0.35 5.19
C ARG A 61 -11.22 0.07 3.81
N LYS A 62 -11.33 -0.83 2.85
CA LYS A 62 -10.90 -0.57 1.46
C LYS A 62 -11.63 0.60 0.81
N ASP A 63 -12.85 0.92 1.25
CA ASP A 63 -13.66 2.04 0.74
C ASP A 63 -13.33 3.37 1.44
N GLU A 64 -12.35 3.38 2.35
CA GLU A 64 -11.97 4.57 3.11
C GLU A 64 -10.66 5.21 2.64
N HIS A 65 -10.24 4.95 1.41
CA HIS A 65 -9.01 5.53 0.84
C HIS A 65 -9.02 7.06 0.85
N ALA A 66 -10.15 7.67 0.47
CA ALA A 66 -10.28 9.12 0.49
C ALA A 66 -10.16 9.71 1.90
N ARG A 67 -10.71 9.02 2.91
CA ARG A 67 -10.58 9.41 4.31
C ARG A 67 -9.11 9.41 4.74
N PHE A 68 -8.39 8.36 4.37
CA PHE A 68 -6.96 8.25 4.65
C PHE A 68 -6.18 9.40 4.01
N GLU A 69 -6.34 9.61 2.70
CA GLU A 69 -5.62 10.67 1.99
C GLU A 69 -5.90 12.04 2.56
N ASN A 70 -7.16 12.35 2.85
CA ASN A 70 -7.54 13.63 3.40
C ASN A 70 -6.94 13.87 4.79
N SER A 71 -6.96 12.85 5.65
CA SER A 71 -6.43 12.95 7.00
C SER A 71 -4.91 13.14 7.02
N VAL A 72 -4.20 12.42 6.16
CA VAL A 72 -2.73 12.55 6.08
C VAL A 72 -2.33 13.87 5.44
N THR A 73 -3.01 14.27 4.37
CA THR A 73 -2.67 15.50 3.64
C THR A 73 -2.93 16.75 4.46
N ASN A 74 -4.08 16.83 5.11
CA ASN A 74 -4.55 18.04 5.79
C ASN A 74 -4.41 17.99 7.30
N GLY A 75 -4.04 16.86 7.86
CA GLY A 75 -4.02 16.64 9.29
C GLY A 75 -5.41 16.40 9.87
N LYS A 76 -5.46 15.90 11.09
CA LYS A 76 -6.70 15.67 11.83
C LYS A 76 -6.41 15.62 13.32
N ASN A 77 -7.05 16.50 14.10
CA ASN A 77 -6.80 16.61 15.54
C ASN A 77 -5.31 16.86 15.82
N GLN A 78 -4.65 15.97 16.55
CA GLN A 78 -3.21 16.09 16.87
C GLN A 78 -2.31 15.58 15.76
N MET A 79 -2.85 14.92 14.74
CA MET A 79 -2.07 14.48 13.59
C MET A 79 -1.73 15.68 12.71
N PRO A 80 -0.44 15.97 12.47
CA PRO A 80 -0.05 17.10 11.63
C PRO A 80 -0.37 16.84 10.15
N PRO A 81 -0.51 17.90 9.35
CA PRO A 81 -0.65 17.75 7.90
C PRO A 81 0.69 17.37 7.26
N TRP A 82 0.66 16.42 6.36
CA TRP A 82 1.85 15.96 5.63
C TRP A 82 1.93 16.48 4.20
N LYS A 83 1.03 17.40 3.84
CA LYS A 83 1.05 18.06 2.54
C LYS A 83 2.41 18.74 2.33
N GLY A 84 3.01 18.48 1.15
CA GLY A 84 4.33 19.02 0.83
C GLY A 84 5.51 18.22 1.39
N VAL A 85 5.27 17.26 2.27
CA VAL A 85 6.27 16.31 2.78
C VAL A 85 6.17 14.97 2.07
N LEU A 86 4.95 14.45 1.93
CA LEU A 86 4.69 13.18 1.24
C LEU A 86 4.01 13.47 -0.10
N ASP A 87 4.47 12.80 -1.15
CA ASP A 87 3.85 12.87 -2.46
C ASP A 87 2.76 11.79 -2.63
N SER A 88 2.06 11.82 -3.76
CA SER A 88 0.98 10.88 -4.03
C SER A 88 1.45 9.43 -4.12
N GLU A 89 2.64 9.20 -4.66
CA GLU A 89 3.22 7.86 -4.75
C GLU A 89 3.52 7.29 -3.36
N GLN A 90 4.06 8.11 -2.46
CA GLN A 90 4.31 7.72 -1.07
C GLN A 90 3.00 7.46 -0.32
N LEU A 91 1.99 8.28 -0.52
CA LEU A 91 0.66 8.07 0.07
C LEU A 91 0.04 6.75 -0.39
N ASP A 92 0.11 6.47 -1.69
CA ASP A 92 -0.40 5.22 -2.25
C ASP A 92 0.35 4.01 -1.70
N ALA A 93 1.66 4.14 -1.51
CA ALA A 93 2.47 3.08 -0.93
C ALA A 93 2.10 2.82 0.55
N ILE A 94 1.92 3.86 1.34
CA ILE A 94 1.46 3.73 2.74
C ILE A 94 0.09 3.06 2.77
N TRP A 95 -0.81 3.46 1.91
CA TRP A 95 -2.15 2.85 1.80
C TRP A 95 -2.05 1.36 1.47
N ALA A 96 -1.19 0.98 0.52
CA ALA A 96 -0.97 -0.41 0.17
C ALA A 96 -0.45 -1.22 1.38
N TYR A 97 0.47 -0.65 2.15
CA TYR A 97 0.98 -1.27 3.38
C TYR A 97 -0.14 -1.47 4.42
N ILE A 98 -0.96 -0.44 4.65
CA ILE A 98 -2.11 -0.53 5.57
C ILE A 98 -3.07 -1.62 5.12
N ARG A 99 -3.43 -1.65 3.83
CA ARG A 99 -4.40 -2.62 3.30
C ARG A 99 -3.86 -4.06 3.35
N ALA A 100 -2.57 -4.25 3.15
CA ALA A 100 -1.95 -5.57 3.27
C ALA A 100 -2.03 -6.14 4.69
N ASN A 101 -2.16 -5.28 5.69
CA ASN A 101 -2.22 -5.64 7.11
C ASN A 101 -3.57 -5.37 7.77
N ALA A 102 -4.56 -4.95 6.99
CA ALA A 102 -5.88 -4.60 7.52
C ALA A 102 -6.64 -5.81 8.07
N ASN A 103 -7.52 -5.54 9.06
CA ASN A 103 -8.29 -6.59 9.70
C ASN A 103 -9.30 -7.26 8.76
N ASP A 104 -9.76 -6.53 7.73
CA ASP A 104 -10.75 -6.99 6.74
C ASP A 104 -10.16 -7.41 5.40
N ARG A 105 -8.86 -7.69 5.35
CA ARG A 105 -8.19 -8.11 4.12
C ARG A 105 -8.62 -9.49 3.62
#